data_a5f1a3bdd284c622db4739f1946f1d23
#
_entry.id   a5f1a3bdd284c622db4739f1946f1d23
#
_cell.length_a   1.000
_cell.length_b   1.000
_cell.length_c   1.000
_cell.angle_alpha   90.00
_cell.angle_beta   90.00
_cell.angle_gamma   90.00
#
_symmetry.space_group_name_H-M   'P 1'
#
loop_
_entity.id
_entity.type
_entity.pdbx_description
1 polymer ?
#
loop_
_entity_poly.entity_id
_entity_poly.type
_entity_poly.pdbx_seq_one_letter_code
_entity_poly.pdbx_strand_id
1 'polypeptide(L)'
;EQQRGYIYALLKAECNYELYRSIPTGYAGDTKAEENGWEADVLAATLGLFPDDELAPKWFARLREFAINSYSHKDDANNNTVIDPDYDNTTVAQLYKGQNLYDDYTLQNHSYFHTSYQNVVIQELGEAALALKLFQTALYGEEKWKTNALMHNNDKVQTEVLNWLALADGELAMPNGNDWSLFLYDQITSYSTNACFLRDA
;
A
#
# COMPACT_ATOMS: atom_id res chain seq x y z
N GLU A 1 1.37 -11.01 -28.91
CA GLU A 1 0.78 -12.12 -28.14
C GLU A 1 1.82 -12.89 -27.33
N GLN A 2 2.95 -13.30 -27.94
CA GLN A 2 4.01 -14.05 -27.24
C GLN A 2 4.56 -13.31 -26.00
N GLN A 3 4.86 -12.00 -26.12
CA GLN A 3 5.34 -11.18 -25.00
C GLN A 3 4.30 -11.09 -23.87
N ARG A 4 3.02 -10.91 -24.22
CA ARG A 4 1.95 -10.91 -23.22
C ARG A 4 1.86 -12.24 -22.46
N GLY A 5 2.06 -13.35 -23.16
CA GLY A 5 2.11 -14.69 -22.54
C GLY A 5 3.24 -14.84 -21.54
N TYR A 6 4.43 -14.30 -21.83
CA TYR A 6 5.56 -14.32 -20.89
C TYR A 6 5.33 -13.43 -19.68
N ILE A 7 4.81 -12.21 -19.89
CA ILE A 7 4.47 -11.31 -18.78
C ILE A 7 3.43 -11.96 -17.87
N TYR A 8 2.38 -12.52 -18.44
CA TYR A 8 1.35 -13.23 -17.68
C TYR A 8 1.94 -14.38 -16.84
N ALA A 9 2.76 -15.23 -17.45
CA ALA A 9 3.34 -16.37 -16.74
C ALA A 9 4.24 -15.92 -15.57
N LEU A 10 5.03 -14.85 -15.76
CA LEU A 10 5.89 -14.29 -14.72
C LEU A 10 5.06 -13.70 -13.58
N LEU A 11 4.11 -12.82 -13.88
CA LEU A 11 3.24 -12.18 -12.90
C LEU A 11 2.39 -13.20 -12.13
N LYS A 12 1.85 -14.21 -12.83
CA LYS A 12 1.11 -15.30 -12.19
C LYS A 12 1.98 -16.11 -11.23
N ALA A 13 3.23 -16.39 -11.59
CA ALA A 13 4.16 -17.10 -10.73
C ALA A 13 4.47 -16.30 -9.46
N GLU A 14 4.72 -15.00 -9.60
CA GLU A 14 4.98 -14.09 -8.47
C GLU A 14 3.77 -13.98 -7.56
N CYS A 15 2.59 -13.67 -8.11
CA CYS A 15 1.36 -13.62 -7.31
C CYS A 15 1.06 -14.94 -6.57
N ASN A 16 1.37 -16.07 -7.17
CA ASN A 16 1.22 -17.37 -6.51
C ASN A 16 2.24 -17.55 -5.38
N TYR A 17 3.45 -17.03 -5.52
CA TYR A 17 4.43 -17.00 -4.44
C TYR A 17 3.93 -16.15 -3.27
N GLU A 18 3.36 -14.97 -3.56
CA GLU A 18 2.81 -14.06 -2.54
C GLU A 18 1.66 -14.69 -1.72
N LEU A 19 0.93 -15.67 -2.24
CA LEU A 19 -0.10 -16.38 -1.48
C LEU A 19 0.45 -17.10 -0.24
N TYR A 20 1.74 -17.42 -0.23
CA TYR A 20 2.38 -18.21 0.84
C TYR A 20 3.34 -17.39 1.72
N ARG A 21 3.63 -16.13 1.36
CA ARG A 21 4.47 -15.28 2.20
C ARG A 21 3.75 -14.91 3.50
N SER A 22 4.52 -14.74 4.57
CA SER A 22 3.99 -14.17 5.81
C SER A 22 3.72 -12.66 5.65
N ILE A 23 2.74 -12.16 6.38
CA ILE A 23 2.54 -10.71 6.54
C ILE A 23 3.44 -10.25 7.69
N PRO A 24 4.52 -9.50 7.46
CA PRO A 24 5.41 -9.04 8.50
C PRO A 24 4.81 -7.83 9.23
N THR A 25 4.93 -7.81 10.57
CA THR A 25 4.41 -6.71 11.39
C THR A 25 5.19 -6.56 12.71
N GLY A 26 5.10 -5.37 13.34
CA GLY A 26 5.43 -5.17 14.74
C GLY A 26 6.91 -5.19 15.13
N TYR A 27 7.83 -4.98 14.19
CA TYR A 27 9.25 -4.97 14.49
C TYR A 27 9.69 -3.59 15.00
N ALA A 28 10.22 -3.54 16.22
CA ALA A 28 10.77 -2.32 16.78
C ALA A 28 12.01 -1.85 15.98
N GLY A 29 12.02 -0.60 15.59
CA GLY A 29 13.11 0.00 14.83
C GLY A 29 13.10 -0.32 13.33
N ASP A 30 12.22 -1.23 12.88
CA ASP A 30 12.12 -1.68 11.50
C ASP A 30 10.70 -2.21 11.27
N THR A 31 9.73 -1.29 11.29
CA THR A 31 8.33 -1.64 11.03
C THR A 31 8.17 -2.02 9.57
N LYS A 32 7.44 -3.09 9.30
CA LYS A 32 7.37 -3.72 7.97
C LYS A 32 6.27 -3.13 7.09
N ALA A 33 6.11 -1.82 7.16
CA ALA A 33 5.10 -1.10 6.39
C ALA A 33 5.40 -1.11 4.89
N GLU A 34 6.64 -0.80 4.51
CA GLU A 34 7.07 -0.73 3.12
C GLU A 34 7.12 -2.11 2.45
N GLU A 35 7.58 -3.16 3.15
CA GLU A 35 7.58 -4.50 2.58
C GLU A 35 6.16 -4.96 2.23
N ASN A 36 5.18 -4.67 3.08
CA ASN A 36 3.78 -4.95 2.75
C ASN A 36 3.29 -4.12 1.55
N GLY A 37 3.76 -2.88 1.40
CA GLY A 37 3.45 -2.04 0.24
C GLY A 37 3.98 -2.64 -1.07
N TRP A 38 5.25 -3.04 -1.10
CA TRP A 38 5.89 -3.68 -2.26
C TRP A 38 5.19 -4.97 -2.67
N GLU A 39 4.80 -5.82 -1.71
CA GLU A 39 4.10 -7.07 -2.02
C GLU A 39 2.67 -6.82 -2.54
N ALA A 40 2.04 -5.72 -2.12
CA ALA A 40 0.74 -5.32 -2.65
C ALA A 40 0.80 -4.89 -4.11
N ASP A 41 1.89 -4.25 -4.56
CA ASP A 41 2.00 -3.68 -5.90
C ASP A 41 1.92 -4.72 -7.02
N VAL A 42 2.68 -5.81 -6.94
CA VAL A 42 2.65 -6.87 -7.96
C VAL A 42 1.28 -7.54 -8.06
N LEU A 43 0.59 -7.72 -6.93
CA LEU A 43 -0.77 -8.27 -6.90
C LEU A 43 -1.76 -7.32 -7.57
N ALA A 44 -1.66 -6.03 -7.29
CA ALA A 44 -2.51 -5.00 -7.87
C ALA A 44 -2.33 -4.88 -9.39
N ALA A 45 -1.08 -4.82 -9.86
CA ALA A 45 -0.76 -4.77 -11.28
C ALA A 45 -1.29 -6.01 -12.02
N THR A 46 -1.12 -7.19 -11.43
CA THR A 46 -1.59 -8.46 -12.02
C THR A 46 -3.12 -8.53 -12.10
N LEU A 47 -3.81 -8.15 -11.03
CA LEU A 47 -5.27 -8.07 -11.01
C LEU A 47 -5.81 -7.06 -12.03
N GLY A 48 -5.11 -5.94 -12.22
CA GLY A 48 -5.46 -4.96 -13.23
C GLY A 48 -5.34 -5.48 -14.66
N LEU A 49 -4.28 -6.24 -14.94
CA LEU A 49 -3.99 -6.80 -16.27
C LEU A 49 -4.77 -8.09 -16.59
N PHE A 50 -5.08 -8.89 -15.58
CA PHE A 50 -5.69 -10.22 -15.72
C PHE A 50 -6.81 -10.42 -14.67
N PRO A 51 -7.84 -9.57 -14.67
CA PRO A 51 -8.89 -9.56 -13.63
C PRO A 51 -9.73 -10.84 -13.58
N ASP A 52 -9.76 -11.61 -14.68
CA ASP A 52 -10.58 -12.80 -14.84
C ASP A 52 -9.79 -14.11 -14.68
N ASP A 53 -8.53 -14.04 -14.21
CA ASP A 53 -7.79 -15.26 -13.88
C ASP A 53 -8.52 -16.07 -12.79
N GLU A 54 -8.46 -17.40 -12.88
CA GLU A 54 -9.09 -18.31 -11.90
C GLU A 54 -8.60 -18.09 -10.46
N LEU A 55 -7.38 -17.56 -10.29
CA LEU A 55 -6.76 -17.25 -9.00
C LEU A 55 -6.95 -15.80 -8.55
N ALA A 56 -7.50 -14.94 -9.41
CA ALA A 56 -7.70 -13.52 -9.09
C ALA A 56 -8.44 -13.28 -7.77
N PRO A 57 -9.48 -14.04 -7.37
CA PRO A 57 -10.08 -13.86 -6.04
C PRO A 57 -9.11 -14.12 -4.88
N LYS A 58 -8.16 -15.06 -5.03
CA LYS A 58 -7.14 -15.33 -4.01
C LYS A 58 -6.08 -14.24 -3.97
N TRP A 59 -5.65 -13.75 -5.13
CA TRP A 59 -4.71 -12.63 -5.22
C TRP A 59 -5.33 -11.35 -4.64
N PHE A 60 -6.62 -11.10 -4.89
CA PHE A 60 -7.31 -9.94 -4.32
C PHE A 60 -7.44 -10.05 -2.79
N ALA A 61 -7.78 -11.21 -2.26
CA ALA A 61 -7.79 -11.41 -0.82
C ALA A 61 -6.39 -11.13 -0.21
N ARG A 62 -5.34 -11.58 -0.89
CA ARG A 62 -3.96 -11.37 -0.47
C ARG A 62 -3.51 -9.92 -0.59
N LEU A 63 -3.87 -9.25 -1.67
CA LEU A 63 -3.66 -7.81 -1.84
C LEU A 63 -4.21 -7.02 -0.65
N ARG A 64 -5.46 -7.31 -0.25
CA ARG A 64 -6.09 -6.65 0.90
C ARG A 64 -5.35 -6.91 2.21
N GLU A 65 -4.83 -8.14 2.42
CA GLU A 65 -4.02 -8.44 3.61
C GLU A 65 -2.74 -7.60 3.66
N PHE A 66 -1.97 -7.54 2.59
CA PHE A 66 -0.76 -6.72 2.53
C PHE A 66 -1.09 -5.23 2.68
N ALA A 67 -2.06 -4.73 1.95
CA ALA A 67 -2.45 -3.32 1.96
C ALA A 67 -2.89 -2.84 3.35
N ILE A 68 -3.76 -3.58 4.04
CA ILE A 68 -4.20 -3.25 5.42
C ILE A 68 -3.03 -3.27 6.39
N ASN A 69 -2.07 -4.19 6.21
CA ASN A 69 -0.93 -4.30 7.12
C ASN A 69 0.25 -3.38 6.75
N SER A 70 0.20 -2.64 5.66
CA SER A 70 1.19 -1.59 5.36
C SER A 70 1.11 -0.47 6.39
N TYR A 71 0.00 0.23 6.49
CA TYR A 71 -0.23 1.27 7.50
C TYR A 71 -1.13 0.80 8.65
N SER A 72 -0.90 -0.42 9.12
CA SER A 72 -1.68 -0.96 10.24
C SER A 72 -1.37 -0.26 11.55
N HIS A 73 -2.42 0.17 12.25
CA HIS A 73 -2.36 0.78 13.57
C HIS A 73 -2.96 -0.16 14.62
N LYS A 74 -2.59 -0.02 15.88
CA LYS A 74 -3.10 -0.89 16.96
C LYS A 74 -4.63 -0.95 17.05
N ASP A 75 -5.31 0.15 16.70
CA ASP A 75 -6.77 0.23 16.76
C ASP A 75 -7.45 -0.64 15.70
N ASP A 76 -6.72 -1.03 14.65
CA ASP A 76 -7.21 -1.91 13.61
C ASP A 76 -7.56 -3.31 14.11
N ALA A 77 -6.98 -3.72 15.25
CA ALA A 77 -7.33 -4.98 15.90
C ALA A 77 -8.82 -5.09 16.27
N ASN A 78 -9.50 -3.96 16.45
CA ASN A 78 -10.92 -3.88 16.79
C ASN A 78 -11.75 -3.13 15.75
N ASN A 79 -11.18 -2.83 14.58
CA ASN A 79 -11.84 -2.06 13.53
C ASN A 79 -12.76 -2.96 12.70
N ASN A 80 -14.06 -2.89 12.96
CA ASN A 80 -15.08 -3.67 12.27
C ASN A 80 -15.60 -3.02 10.97
N THR A 81 -14.92 -2.00 10.43
CA THR A 81 -15.25 -1.42 9.13
C THR A 81 -15.08 -2.46 8.05
N VAL A 82 -16.13 -2.68 7.26
CA VAL A 82 -16.08 -3.54 6.07
C VAL A 82 -15.33 -2.79 4.97
N ILE A 83 -14.33 -3.44 4.37
CA ILE A 83 -13.42 -2.80 3.41
C ILE A 83 -14.10 -2.62 2.05
N ASP A 84 -14.69 -3.68 1.53
CA ASP A 84 -15.32 -3.71 0.21
C ASP A 84 -16.74 -4.28 0.30
N PRO A 85 -17.73 -3.50 0.77
CA PRO A 85 -19.08 -4.00 1.05
C PRO A 85 -19.81 -4.55 -0.19
N ASP A 86 -19.43 -4.11 -1.39
CA ASP A 86 -19.96 -4.64 -2.65
C ASP A 86 -19.36 -5.99 -3.05
N TYR A 87 -18.26 -6.40 -2.40
CA TYR A 87 -17.55 -7.64 -2.71
C TYR A 87 -17.77 -8.70 -1.64
N ASP A 88 -17.49 -8.38 -0.38
CA ASP A 88 -17.69 -9.27 0.76
C ASP A 88 -17.84 -8.46 2.08
N ASN A 89 -17.98 -9.17 3.21
CA ASN A 89 -18.10 -8.57 4.53
C ASN A 89 -16.78 -8.59 5.31
N THR A 90 -15.63 -8.69 4.63
CA THR A 90 -14.32 -8.72 5.29
C THR A 90 -14.04 -7.38 5.94
N THR A 91 -13.70 -7.41 7.22
CA THR A 91 -13.40 -6.21 8.02
C THR A 91 -11.89 -6.00 8.15
N VAL A 92 -11.50 -4.77 8.50
CA VAL A 92 -10.10 -4.43 8.81
C VAL A 92 -9.55 -5.35 9.91
N ALA A 93 -10.30 -5.55 11.00
CA ALA A 93 -9.88 -6.41 12.11
C ALA A 93 -9.61 -7.86 11.71
N GLN A 94 -10.32 -8.39 10.71
CA GLN A 94 -10.08 -9.75 10.21
C GLN A 94 -8.77 -9.88 9.43
N LEU A 95 -8.33 -8.80 8.76
CA LEU A 95 -7.09 -8.79 7.99
C LEU A 95 -5.88 -8.35 8.81
N TYR A 96 -6.09 -7.62 9.91
CA TYR A 96 -5.03 -7.14 10.79
C TYR A 96 -4.18 -8.28 11.36
N LYS A 97 -2.85 -8.16 11.25
CA LYS A 97 -1.88 -9.16 11.76
C LYS A 97 -0.98 -8.60 12.87
N GLY A 98 -0.94 -7.29 13.02
CA GLY A 98 -0.12 -6.57 13.99
C GLY A 98 0.13 -5.15 13.50
N GLN A 99 0.60 -4.27 14.39
CA GLN A 99 0.83 -2.88 14.03
C GLN A 99 2.17 -2.69 13.33
N ASN A 100 2.19 -1.81 12.33
CA ASN A 100 3.37 -1.26 11.69
C ASN A 100 3.51 0.25 11.91
N LEU A 101 2.46 0.92 12.32
CA LEU A 101 2.50 2.31 12.78
C LEU A 101 2.54 2.37 14.31
N TYR A 102 3.29 3.31 14.85
CA TYR A 102 3.22 3.66 16.27
C TYR A 102 1.92 4.41 16.60
N ASP A 103 1.69 4.66 17.88
CA ASP A 103 0.45 5.29 18.37
C ASP A 103 0.19 6.69 17.79
N ASP A 104 1.20 7.35 17.29
CA ASP A 104 1.17 8.66 16.63
C ASP A 104 1.22 8.57 15.09
N TYR A 105 0.95 7.40 14.53
CA TYR A 105 1.00 7.09 13.11
C TYR A 105 2.39 7.21 12.46
N THR A 106 3.46 7.39 13.22
CA THR A 106 4.82 7.31 12.70
C THR A 106 5.25 5.86 12.49
N LEU A 107 6.25 5.65 11.66
CA LEU A 107 6.94 4.37 11.53
C LEU A 107 8.44 4.53 11.79
N GLN A 108 9.10 3.44 12.09
CA GLN A 108 10.56 3.38 12.16
C GLN A 108 11.10 2.42 11.11
N ASN A 109 12.21 2.82 10.50
CA ASN A 109 13.05 1.97 9.69
C ASN A 109 14.51 2.34 9.99
N HIS A 110 15.44 1.41 9.81
CA HIS A 110 16.85 1.60 10.19
C HIS A 110 17.05 2.07 11.65
N SER A 111 16.14 1.70 12.54
CA SER A 111 16.16 2.01 13.99
C SER A 111 15.82 3.45 14.37
N TYR A 112 15.24 4.24 13.48
CA TYR A 112 14.77 5.60 13.78
C TYR A 112 13.50 5.95 13.01
N PHE A 113 12.80 7.04 13.43
CA PHE A 113 11.73 7.62 12.62
C PHE A 113 12.29 8.10 11.28
N HIS A 114 11.79 7.51 10.20
CA HIS A 114 12.35 7.65 8.87
C HIS A 114 11.32 8.24 7.90
N THR A 115 11.42 9.54 7.62
CA THR A 115 10.45 10.26 6.79
C THR A 115 10.33 9.67 5.38
N SER A 116 11.46 9.25 4.78
CA SER A 116 11.42 8.66 3.43
C SER A 116 10.64 7.36 3.41
N TYR A 117 10.84 6.46 4.39
CA TYR A 117 10.05 5.23 4.49
C TYR A 117 8.60 5.50 4.85
N GLN A 118 8.32 6.52 5.70
CA GLN A 118 6.95 6.95 5.97
C GLN A 118 6.22 7.34 4.68
N ASN A 119 6.92 7.94 3.73
CA ASN A 119 6.37 8.43 2.47
C ASN A 119 6.43 7.40 1.33
N VAL A 120 7.44 6.51 1.29
CA VAL A 120 7.58 5.53 0.21
C VAL A 120 6.41 4.53 0.20
N VAL A 121 5.88 4.16 1.36
CA VAL A 121 4.69 3.30 1.44
C VAL A 121 3.49 3.91 0.70
N ILE A 122 3.32 5.22 0.77
CA ILE A 122 2.28 5.94 0.00
C ILE A 122 2.53 5.81 -1.50
N GLN A 123 3.79 5.89 -1.92
CA GLN A 123 4.14 5.69 -3.32
C GLN A 123 3.74 4.29 -3.79
N GLU A 124 4.16 3.27 -3.07
CA GLU A 124 3.88 1.87 -3.42
C GLU A 124 2.38 1.59 -3.46
N LEU A 125 1.65 1.95 -2.40
CA LEU A 125 0.20 1.78 -2.36
C LEU A 125 -0.54 2.63 -3.39
N GLY A 126 -0.04 3.84 -3.68
CA GLY A 126 -0.58 4.72 -4.71
C GLY A 126 -0.35 4.18 -6.13
N GLU A 127 0.85 3.67 -6.42
CA GLU A 127 1.16 3.01 -7.68
C GLU A 127 0.31 1.75 -7.87
N ALA A 128 0.17 0.93 -6.82
CA ALA A 128 -0.71 -0.22 -6.81
C ALA A 128 -2.17 0.16 -7.11
N ALA A 129 -2.69 1.20 -6.47
CA ALA A 129 -4.05 1.68 -6.70
C ALA A 129 -4.26 2.20 -8.13
N LEU A 130 -3.29 2.96 -8.65
CA LEU A 130 -3.32 3.45 -10.03
C LEU A 130 -3.26 2.29 -11.03
N ALA A 131 -2.33 1.36 -10.86
CA ALA A 131 -2.18 0.20 -11.74
C ALA A 131 -3.46 -0.63 -11.77
N LEU A 132 -4.01 -0.96 -10.61
CA LEU A 132 -5.26 -1.72 -10.49
C LEU A 132 -6.41 -1.02 -11.20
N LYS A 133 -6.62 0.27 -10.92
CA LYS A 133 -7.72 1.05 -11.49
C LYS A 133 -7.57 1.29 -12.98
N LEU A 134 -6.40 1.79 -13.41
CA LEU A 134 -6.17 2.18 -14.80
C LEU A 134 -6.17 0.98 -15.74
N PHE A 135 -5.55 -0.13 -15.37
CA PHE A 135 -5.50 -1.30 -16.23
C PHE A 135 -6.88 -1.93 -16.41
N GLN A 136 -7.66 -2.07 -15.34
CA GLN A 136 -9.02 -2.57 -15.44
C GLN A 136 -9.90 -1.66 -16.32
N THR A 137 -9.88 -0.35 -16.05
CA THR A 137 -10.69 0.61 -16.79
C THR A 137 -10.28 0.68 -18.27
N ALA A 138 -8.97 0.74 -18.57
CA ALA A 138 -8.47 0.85 -19.92
C ALA A 138 -8.65 -0.41 -20.77
N LEU A 139 -8.53 -1.59 -20.15
CA LEU A 139 -8.56 -2.86 -20.88
C LEU A 139 -9.94 -3.53 -20.88
N TYR A 140 -10.74 -3.32 -19.85
CA TYR A 140 -12.00 -4.03 -19.63
C TYR A 140 -13.21 -3.11 -19.46
N GLY A 141 -13.01 -1.81 -19.25
CA GLY A 141 -14.08 -0.82 -19.13
C GLY A 141 -14.79 -0.79 -17.78
N GLU A 142 -14.35 -1.59 -16.81
CA GLU A 142 -14.96 -1.68 -15.49
C GLU A 142 -13.91 -1.93 -14.38
N GLU A 143 -14.27 -1.60 -13.15
CA GLU A 143 -13.45 -1.85 -11.95
C GLU A 143 -14.00 -3.05 -11.18
N LYS A 144 -13.54 -4.25 -11.48
CA LYS A 144 -13.93 -5.48 -10.79
C LYS A 144 -13.32 -5.57 -9.39
N TRP A 145 -12.05 -5.23 -9.26
CA TRP A 145 -11.29 -5.25 -8.02
C TRP A 145 -11.12 -3.84 -7.49
N LYS A 146 -11.46 -3.62 -6.21
CA LYS A 146 -11.49 -2.29 -5.58
C LYS A 146 -10.15 -1.90 -4.95
N THR A 147 -9.94 -0.60 -4.80
CA THR A 147 -8.69 -0.03 -4.24
C THR A 147 -8.79 0.37 -2.77
N ASN A 148 -9.93 0.15 -2.10
CA ASN A 148 -10.20 0.65 -0.75
C ASN A 148 -9.15 0.23 0.28
N ALA A 149 -8.71 -1.05 0.24
CA ALA A 149 -7.68 -1.53 1.15
C ALA A 149 -6.33 -0.79 0.99
N LEU A 150 -5.98 -0.40 -0.25
CA LEU A 150 -4.75 0.31 -0.55
C LEU A 150 -4.71 1.74 0.02
N MET A 151 -5.88 2.28 0.39
CA MET A 151 -6.00 3.62 0.98
C MET A 151 -6.14 3.62 2.50
N HIS A 152 -6.02 2.44 3.15
CA HIS A 152 -6.18 2.29 4.59
C HIS A 152 -5.17 3.14 5.38
N ASN A 153 -5.68 3.94 6.33
CA ASN A 153 -4.90 4.87 7.16
C ASN A 153 -4.03 5.91 6.42
N ASN A 154 -4.11 6.01 5.10
CA ASN A 154 -3.37 7.02 4.34
C ASN A 154 -3.74 8.45 4.76
N ASP A 155 -5.03 8.70 5.06
CA ASP A 155 -5.52 9.97 5.57
C ASP A 155 -4.89 10.31 6.92
N LYS A 156 -4.74 9.33 7.81
CA LYS A 156 -4.12 9.49 9.12
C LYS A 156 -2.62 9.79 9.00
N VAL A 157 -1.91 9.01 8.20
CA VAL A 157 -0.48 9.26 7.94
C VAL A 157 -0.29 10.66 7.33
N GLN A 158 -1.16 11.07 6.40
CA GLN A 158 -1.09 12.39 5.79
C GLN A 158 -1.30 13.50 6.82
N THR A 159 -2.37 13.41 7.62
CA THR A 159 -2.79 14.49 8.52
C THR A 159 -2.00 14.54 9.82
N GLU A 160 -1.65 13.38 10.40
CA GLU A 160 -0.98 13.29 11.70
C GLU A 160 0.54 13.34 11.58
N VAL A 161 1.11 13.01 10.41
CA VAL A 161 2.58 12.93 10.24
C VAL A 161 3.05 13.86 9.12
N LEU A 162 2.70 13.58 7.86
CA LEU A 162 3.36 14.21 6.72
C LEU A 162 3.06 15.71 6.60
N ASN A 163 1.85 16.15 6.94
CA ASN A 163 1.52 17.59 6.94
C ASN A 163 2.34 18.39 7.93
N TRP A 164 2.79 17.77 9.02
CA TRP A 164 3.67 18.41 10.00
C TRP A 164 5.13 18.46 9.59
N LEU A 165 5.51 17.65 8.61
CA LEU A 165 6.86 17.60 8.04
C LEU A 165 7.00 18.45 6.78
N ALA A 166 5.88 18.92 6.21
CA ALA A 166 5.92 19.72 4.99
C ALA A 166 6.60 21.07 5.21
N LEU A 167 7.62 21.34 4.42
CA LEU A 167 8.35 22.60 4.42
C LEU A 167 7.73 23.62 3.45
N ALA A 168 8.09 24.89 3.60
CA ALA A 168 7.54 25.97 2.78
C ALA A 168 7.88 25.87 1.28
N ASP A 169 8.94 25.14 0.93
CA ASP A 169 9.36 24.84 -0.44
C ASP A 169 8.70 23.60 -1.03
N GLY A 170 7.87 22.88 -0.24
CA GLY A 170 7.15 21.68 -0.65
C GLY A 170 7.88 20.37 -0.37
N GLU A 171 9.09 20.42 0.18
CA GLU A 171 9.82 19.23 0.61
C GLU A 171 9.35 18.73 1.98
N LEU A 172 9.76 17.51 2.36
CA LEU A 172 9.53 16.97 3.69
C LEU A 172 10.78 17.10 4.56
N ALA A 173 10.59 17.55 5.80
CA ALA A 173 11.66 17.59 6.79
C ALA A 173 12.15 16.18 7.12
N MET A 174 13.46 16.05 7.31
CA MET A 174 14.15 14.82 7.70
C MET A 174 14.78 14.97 9.09
N PRO A 175 13.98 14.97 10.18
CA PRO A 175 14.46 15.34 11.51
C PRO A 175 15.60 14.43 12.03
N ASN A 176 15.62 13.18 11.60
CA ASN A 176 16.66 12.22 11.97
C ASN A 176 17.66 11.95 10.84
N GLY A 177 17.59 12.72 9.75
CA GLY A 177 18.37 12.45 8.55
C GLY A 177 17.76 11.39 7.66
N ASN A 178 18.48 11.03 6.61
CA ASN A 178 18.10 10.02 5.64
C ASN A 178 19.36 9.29 5.16
N ASP A 179 19.45 8.01 5.44
CA ASP A 179 20.58 7.15 5.03
C ASP A 179 20.28 6.33 3.77
N TRP A 180 19.04 6.39 3.28
CA TRP A 180 18.58 5.62 2.13
C TRP A 180 18.72 6.38 0.80
N SER A 181 18.40 7.67 0.78
CA SER A 181 18.45 8.48 -0.43
C SER A 181 19.19 9.78 -0.22
N LEU A 182 20.10 10.10 -1.11
CA LEU A 182 20.78 11.40 -1.15
C LEU A 182 19.94 12.48 -1.83
N PHE A 183 18.88 12.09 -2.54
CA PHE A 183 18.02 12.96 -3.32
C PHE A 183 16.60 12.91 -2.78
N LEU A 184 16.11 14.04 -2.29
CA LEU A 184 14.78 14.16 -1.67
C LEU A 184 13.66 14.46 -2.68
N TYR A 185 13.97 14.55 -3.97
CA TYR A 185 13.02 14.94 -5.01
C TYR A 185 11.87 13.95 -5.19
N ASP A 186 12.11 12.68 -4.93
CA ASP A 186 11.12 11.60 -4.99
C ASP A 186 9.97 11.82 -4.00
N GLN A 187 10.26 12.45 -2.87
CA GLN A 187 9.30 12.68 -1.78
C GLN A 187 8.11 13.55 -2.21
N ILE A 188 8.37 14.57 -3.04
CA ILE A 188 7.33 15.46 -3.55
C ILE A 188 6.31 14.70 -4.39
N THR A 189 6.77 13.76 -5.22
CA THR A 189 5.90 12.96 -6.07
C THR A 189 4.96 12.10 -5.24
N SER A 190 5.47 11.36 -4.26
CA SER A 190 4.68 10.50 -3.39
C SER A 190 3.68 11.30 -2.55
N TYR A 191 4.13 12.41 -1.96
CA TYR A 191 3.27 13.31 -1.20
C TYR A 191 2.12 13.87 -2.06
N SER A 192 2.42 14.29 -3.29
CA SER A 192 1.42 14.80 -4.24
C SER A 192 0.45 13.71 -4.68
N THR A 193 0.93 12.49 -4.90
CA THR A 193 0.10 11.33 -5.24
C THR A 193 -0.89 11.04 -4.13
N ASN A 194 -0.45 10.99 -2.89
CA ASN A 194 -1.34 10.78 -1.75
C ASN A 194 -2.40 11.88 -1.63
N ALA A 195 -1.99 13.15 -1.78
CA ALA A 195 -2.93 14.28 -1.75
C ALA A 195 -4.00 14.18 -2.86
N CYS A 196 -3.65 13.69 -4.05
CA CYS A 196 -4.60 13.45 -5.13
C CYS A 196 -5.62 12.36 -4.78
N PHE A 197 -5.19 11.26 -4.16
CA PHE A 197 -6.10 10.18 -3.73
C PHE A 197 -7.01 10.61 -2.60
N LEU A 198 -6.53 11.40 -1.66
CA LEU A 198 -7.31 11.84 -0.49
C LEU A 198 -8.29 12.97 -0.80
N ARG A 199 -8.10 13.70 -1.91
CA ARG A 199 -9.00 14.81 -2.27
C ARG A 199 -10.43 14.34 -2.50
N ASP A 200 -10.60 13.12 -2.98
CA ASP A 200 -11.89 12.56 -3.39
C ASP A 200 -12.46 11.57 -2.35
N ALA A 201 -11.87 11.51 -1.15
CA ALA A 201 -12.25 10.61 -0.04
C ALA A 201 -13.13 11.33 1.02
#